data_235c9a5b3b844800c1a98ddbf29f1f7e
#
_entry.id   235c9a5b3b844800c1a98ddbf29f1f7e
#
_cell.length_a   1.000
_cell.length_b   1.000
_cell.length_c   1.000
_cell.angle_alpha   90.00
_cell.angle_beta   90.00
_cell.angle_gamma   90.00
#
_symmetry.space_group_name_H-M   'P 1'
#
loop_
_entity.id
_entity.type
_entity.pdbx_description
1 polymer ?
#
loop_
_entity_poly.entity_id
_entity_poly.type
_entity_poly.pdbx_seq_one_letter_code
_entity_poly.pdbx_strand_id
1 'polypeptide(L)'
;MSAATVDTFTETQPTAVQRLWKRELIHYPDEVRRYTMLGIVVLSTVILYYENYIGGAVATQLLSDLHMSFNYYVYILVIANGIGAFASLAAGLSDRFGRANLVAYGLLGTGLITAFGIPNVQTKLQFGFMTALLGVVEGVILVATPALVRDFSPQLGRASAMGFWTLGPVLGSLVVSQVSSNTLKSLPRWQDQFVICGTVGLVVWVFALLFLRELTPALRDQLMVSMHDKALIEARAKGIDVEAAIARPWSQVVSPSIVTSALAISLFLLGYFTAVAFFPIFFQTVQGFSADQANGLLNYYWGSNAIALVVAGVLSDRLRVRKPFMLFGSVCALGVTMFVYYLTPHTNTPYGAWAFTLVCVGTFGGFAFACWMASFTETVEARNPALTAYGLAVWGWVLRSVVAISFLILPQVISSVTPLVEHGAEVKAIAARDARYVPTLQAHGDFLAGISKRYPDGNVPADVAKTVVETVGADVATWLTTPQGKADSAILGGIGATVAKAQADSPGQWRHWFLICALGQLFFIPMVFVLKGPWSPRKARKEAEAHDVAVDAELRKMADAQVDITRPRGAPDDVASDTRAI
;
A
#
# COMPACT_ATOMS: atom_id res chain seq x y z
N MET A 1 -19.34 22.18 -61.05
CA MET A 1 -19.88 21.13 -60.21
C MET A 1 -18.88 19.96 -60.26
N SER A 2 -17.98 19.88 -59.31
CA SER A 2 -17.05 18.75 -59.16
C SER A 2 -17.46 18.03 -57.91
N ALA A 3 -17.86 16.76 -58.06
CA ALA A 3 -18.23 15.88 -56.96
C ALA A 3 -16.95 15.53 -56.20
N ALA A 4 -16.85 16.00 -54.97
CA ALA A 4 -15.83 15.55 -54.04
C ALA A 4 -16.10 14.07 -53.73
N THR A 5 -15.21 13.20 -54.18
CA THR A 5 -15.16 11.79 -53.75
C THR A 5 -14.91 11.75 -52.27
N VAL A 6 -15.93 11.35 -51.53
CA VAL A 6 -15.77 10.93 -50.10
C VAL A 6 -14.97 9.62 -50.13
N ASP A 7 -13.69 9.71 -49.81
CA ASP A 7 -12.86 8.54 -49.54
C ASP A 7 -13.48 7.79 -48.35
N THR A 8 -14.24 6.75 -48.66
CA THR A 8 -14.65 5.75 -47.66
C THR A 8 -13.38 5.00 -47.26
N PHE A 9 -12.77 5.41 -46.13
CA PHE A 9 -11.76 4.63 -45.46
C PHE A 9 -12.36 3.28 -45.08
N THR A 10 -12.15 2.27 -45.92
CA THR A 10 -12.41 0.87 -45.58
C THR A 10 -11.43 0.50 -44.43
N GLU A 11 -11.91 0.61 -43.19
CA GLU A 11 -11.19 0.07 -42.06
C GLU A 11 -10.98 -1.44 -42.27
N THR A 12 -9.78 -1.83 -42.68
CA THR A 12 -9.36 -3.23 -42.65
C THR A 12 -9.44 -3.72 -41.23
N GLN A 13 -10.33 -4.70 -40.94
CA GLN A 13 -10.45 -5.29 -39.62
C GLN A 13 -9.08 -5.79 -39.14
N PRO A 14 -8.62 -5.39 -37.97
CA PRO A 14 -7.30 -5.76 -37.48
C PRO A 14 -7.18 -7.29 -37.38
N THR A 15 -6.07 -7.85 -37.85
CA THR A 15 -5.73 -9.26 -37.73
C THR A 15 -5.71 -9.68 -36.23
N ALA A 16 -5.84 -11.00 -35.93
CA ALA A 16 -5.79 -11.48 -34.56
C ALA A 16 -4.54 -11.01 -33.81
N VAL A 17 -3.37 -10.97 -34.47
CA VAL A 17 -2.12 -10.47 -33.89
C VAL A 17 -2.18 -8.95 -33.65
N GLN A 18 -2.76 -8.19 -34.56
CA GLN A 18 -2.92 -6.74 -34.38
C GLN A 18 -3.87 -6.43 -33.21
N ARG A 19 -4.89 -7.27 -32.95
CA ARG A 19 -5.79 -7.13 -31.80
C ARG A 19 -5.08 -7.30 -30.45
N LEU A 20 -3.97 -8.02 -30.40
CA LEU A 20 -3.17 -8.18 -29.19
C LEU A 20 -2.40 -6.89 -28.82
N TRP A 21 -2.05 -6.06 -29.82
CA TRP A 21 -1.27 -4.83 -29.61
C TRP A 21 -2.08 -3.55 -29.81
N LYS A 22 -2.92 -3.48 -30.88
CA LYS A 22 -3.81 -2.35 -31.14
C LYS A 22 -5.11 -2.51 -30.36
N ARG A 23 -5.15 -1.90 -29.14
CA ARG A 23 -6.25 -2.04 -28.17
C ARG A 23 -7.07 -0.77 -28.02
N GLU A 24 -7.04 0.08 -29.04
CA GLU A 24 -7.69 1.37 -29.02
C GLU A 24 -9.17 1.28 -29.37
N LEU A 25 -9.99 2.06 -28.68
CA LEU A 25 -11.40 2.28 -28.96
C LEU A 25 -11.56 3.61 -29.68
N ILE A 26 -12.19 3.59 -30.84
CA ILE A 26 -12.47 4.76 -31.67
C ILE A 26 -13.71 5.50 -31.15
N HIS A 27 -14.64 4.78 -30.53
CA HIS A 27 -15.86 5.33 -29.92
C HIS A 27 -15.87 5.08 -28.42
N TYR A 28 -16.49 6.01 -27.69
CA TYR A 28 -16.66 5.84 -26.25
C TYR A 28 -17.56 4.62 -25.99
N PRO A 29 -17.14 3.69 -25.10
CA PRO A 29 -17.87 2.44 -24.89
C PRO A 29 -19.22 2.68 -24.19
N ASP A 30 -20.16 1.78 -24.46
CA ASP A 30 -21.43 1.69 -23.75
C ASP A 30 -21.22 1.42 -22.24
N GLU A 31 -22.24 1.61 -21.42
CA GLU A 31 -22.13 1.51 -19.96
C GLU A 31 -21.60 0.16 -19.51
N VAL A 32 -22.06 -0.95 -20.08
CA VAL A 32 -21.68 -2.30 -19.68
C VAL A 32 -20.18 -2.53 -19.95
N ARG A 33 -19.72 -2.20 -21.15
CA ARG A 33 -18.30 -2.33 -21.51
C ARG A 33 -17.41 -1.42 -20.69
N ARG A 34 -17.88 -0.18 -20.43
CA ARG A 34 -17.16 0.78 -19.61
C ARG A 34 -16.95 0.28 -18.18
N TYR A 35 -18.01 -0.21 -17.52
CA TYR A 35 -17.90 -0.78 -16.17
C TYR A 35 -17.09 -2.09 -16.16
N THR A 36 -17.18 -2.89 -17.21
CA THR A 36 -16.33 -4.09 -17.34
C THR A 36 -14.84 -3.71 -17.40
N MET A 37 -14.48 -2.73 -18.22
CA MET A 37 -13.09 -2.25 -18.31
C MET A 37 -12.62 -1.63 -17.00
N LEU A 38 -13.46 -0.82 -16.36
CA LEU A 38 -13.17 -0.26 -15.04
C LEU A 38 -12.94 -1.37 -13.99
N GLY A 39 -13.80 -2.39 -13.98
CA GLY A 39 -13.65 -3.57 -13.11
C GLY A 39 -12.33 -4.31 -13.34
N ILE A 40 -11.93 -4.50 -14.60
CA ILE A 40 -10.65 -5.13 -14.94
C ILE A 40 -9.46 -4.28 -14.47
N VAL A 41 -9.51 -2.97 -14.62
CA VAL A 41 -8.43 -2.07 -14.13
C VAL A 41 -8.32 -2.12 -12.60
N VAL A 42 -9.45 -2.09 -11.90
CA VAL A 42 -9.46 -2.22 -10.43
C VAL A 42 -8.93 -3.59 -10.00
N LEU A 43 -9.37 -4.68 -10.63
CA LEU A 43 -8.88 -6.02 -10.37
C LEU A 43 -7.37 -6.13 -10.64
N SER A 44 -6.89 -5.56 -11.75
CA SER A 44 -5.45 -5.49 -12.08
C SER A 44 -4.67 -4.78 -10.97
N THR A 45 -5.22 -3.70 -10.42
CA THR A 45 -4.60 -2.98 -9.30
C THR A 45 -4.56 -3.83 -8.03
N VAL A 46 -5.63 -4.53 -7.70
CA VAL A 46 -5.69 -5.44 -6.54
C VAL A 46 -4.62 -6.54 -6.66
N ILE A 47 -4.52 -7.16 -7.83
CA ILE A 47 -3.53 -8.22 -8.09
C ILE A 47 -2.10 -7.68 -8.02
N LEU A 48 -1.85 -6.52 -8.57
CA LEU A 48 -0.55 -5.87 -8.48
C LEU A 48 -0.10 -5.70 -7.02
N TYR A 49 -1.00 -5.24 -6.14
CA TYR A 49 -0.70 -5.14 -4.72
C TYR A 49 -0.64 -6.50 -4.00
N TYR A 50 -1.38 -7.51 -4.49
CA TYR A 50 -1.22 -8.87 -4.00
C TYR A 50 0.21 -9.38 -4.28
N GLU A 51 0.70 -9.22 -5.50
CA GLU A 51 2.06 -9.62 -5.91
C GLU A 51 3.15 -8.86 -5.15
N ASN A 52 2.94 -7.57 -4.88
CA ASN A 52 3.89 -6.73 -4.15
C ASN A 52 3.96 -7.10 -2.65
N TYR A 53 2.84 -7.44 -2.04
CA TYR A 53 2.75 -7.60 -0.58
C TYR A 53 2.86 -9.04 -0.08
N ILE A 54 2.83 -10.05 -0.97
CA ILE A 54 2.91 -11.46 -0.57
C ILE A 54 4.19 -11.80 0.22
N GLY A 55 5.30 -11.12 -0.07
CA GLY A 55 6.56 -11.28 0.65
C GLY A 55 6.43 -11.01 2.15
N GLY A 56 5.58 -10.06 2.56
CA GLY A 56 5.31 -9.76 3.97
C GLY A 56 4.62 -10.89 4.72
N ALA A 57 3.72 -11.64 4.05
CA ALA A 57 3.00 -12.75 4.64
C ALA A 57 3.89 -13.95 4.99
N VAL A 58 4.98 -14.14 4.24
CA VAL A 58 5.92 -15.25 4.37
C VAL A 58 7.33 -14.81 4.78
N ALA A 59 7.47 -13.57 5.24
CA ALA A 59 8.76 -12.96 5.51
C ALA A 59 9.60 -13.78 6.50
N THR A 60 8.99 -14.39 7.50
CA THR A 60 9.68 -15.20 8.51
C THR A 60 10.35 -16.41 7.88
N GLN A 61 9.63 -17.17 7.04
CA GLN A 61 10.17 -18.33 6.35
C GLN A 61 11.24 -17.91 5.32
N LEU A 62 10.98 -16.84 4.58
CA LEU A 62 11.90 -16.30 3.56
C LEU A 62 13.24 -15.87 4.18
N LEU A 63 13.21 -15.18 5.31
CA LEU A 63 14.41 -14.75 6.04
C LEU A 63 15.23 -15.96 6.51
N SER A 64 14.55 -16.96 7.09
CA SER A 64 15.18 -18.19 7.57
C SER A 64 15.82 -18.99 6.44
N ASP A 65 15.09 -19.29 5.36
CA ASP A 65 15.54 -20.16 4.26
C ASP A 65 16.69 -19.53 3.45
N LEU A 66 16.65 -18.22 3.23
CA LEU A 66 17.68 -17.51 2.47
C LEU A 66 18.83 -16.99 3.36
N HIS A 67 18.86 -17.33 4.65
CA HIS A 67 19.84 -16.83 5.63
C HIS A 67 20.00 -15.32 5.52
N MET A 68 18.88 -14.61 5.52
CA MET A 68 18.79 -13.18 5.25
C MET A 68 18.48 -12.42 6.54
N SER A 69 19.36 -11.52 6.94
CA SER A 69 19.09 -10.66 8.09
C SER A 69 17.88 -9.75 7.85
N PHE A 70 17.19 -9.39 8.92
CA PHE A 70 16.06 -8.47 8.83
C PHE A 70 16.44 -7.12 8.20
N ASN A 71 17.63 -6.59 8.53
CA ASN A 71 18.16 -5.37 7.92
C ASN A 71 18.25 -5.50 6.39
N TYR A 72 18.80 -6.61 5.90
CA TYR A 72 18.98 -6.86 4.48
C TYR A 72 17.63 -6.94 3.75
N TYR A 73 16.65 -7.65 4.35
CA TYR A 73 15.28 -7.72 3.82
C TYR A 73 14.64 -6.33 3.70
N VAL A 74 14.73 -5.53 4.76
CA VAL A 74 14.19 -4.17 4.75
C VAL A 74 14.88 -3.30 3.69
N TYR A 75 16.19 -3.41 3.53
CA TYR A 75 16.91 -2.67 2.48
C TYR A 75 16.46 -3.07 1.07
N ILE A 76 16.19 -4.36 0.82
CA ILE A 76 15.60 -4.79 -0.45
C ILE A 76 14.26 -4.10 -0.68
N LEU A 77 13.36 -4.07 0.31
CA LEU A 77 12.07 -3.41 0.18
C LEU A 77 12.21 -1.90 -0.10
N VAL A 78 13.13 -1.22 0.57
CA VAL A 78 13.40 0.21 0.34
C VAL A 78 13.94 0.44 -1.07
N ILE A 79 14.90 -0.36 -1.50
CA ILE A 79 15.50 -0.26 -2.85
C ILE A 79 14.46 -0.53 -3.92
N ALA A 80 13.66 -1.60 -3.79
CA ALA A 80 12.61 -1.95 -4.75
C ALA A 80 11.56 -0.85 -4.87
N ASN A 81 11.09 -0.30 -3.73
CA ASN A 81 10.17 0.84 -3.72
C ASN A 81 10.79 2.10 -4.33
N GLY A 82 12.08 2.37 -4.07
CA GLY A 82 12.82 3.48 -4.67
C GLY A 82 12.93 3.35 -6.19
N ILE A 83 13.33 2.18 -6.67
CA ILE A 83 13.42 1.87 -8.10
C ILE A 83 12.04 2.00 -8.76
N GLY A 84 10.99 1.47 -8.13
CA GLY A 84 9.61 1.62 -8.61
C GLY A 84 9.15 3.08 -8.66
N ALA A 85 9.59 3.92 -7.72
CA ALA A 85 9.33 5.35 -7.76
C ALA A 85 9.98 6.02 -8.96
N PHE A 86 11.23 5.68 -9.29
CA PHE A 86 11.89 6.18 -10.51
C PHE A 86 11.26 5.61 -11.78
N ALA A 87 10.87 4.34 -11.80
CA ALA A 87 10.17 3.74 -12.93
C ALA A 87 8.83 4.43 -13.21
N SER A 88 8.15 4.93 -12.19
CA SER A 88 6.91 5.69 -12.35
C SER A 88 7.10 7.05 -13.07
N LEU A 89 8.32 7.60 -13.10
CA LEU A 89 8.62 8.79 -13.89
C LEU A 89 8.61 8.52 -15.40
N ALA A 90 8.70 7.26 -15.80
CA ALA A 90 8.53 6.85 -17.19
C ALA A 90 7.05 6.89 -17.66
N ALA A 91 6.24 7.78 -17.07
CA ALA A 91 4.82 7.97 -17.42
C ALA A 91 4.61 8.25 -18.93
N GLY A 92 5.59 8.90 -19.60
CA GLY A 92 5.58 9.11 -21.05
C GLY A 92 5.58 7.81 -21.89
N LEU A 93 6.01 6.68 -21.30
CA LEU A 93 5.85 5.37 -21.95
C LEU A 93 4.37 5.00 -22.13
N SER A 94 3.49 5.45 -21.25
CA SER A 94 2.05 5.17 -21.33
C SER A 94 1.39 5.78 -22.57
N ASP A 95 1.89 6.93 -23.02
CA ASP A 95 1.38 7.59 -24.24
C ASP A 95 2.00 6.99 -25.51
N ARG A 96 3.23 6.43 -25.42
CA ARG A 96 3.93 5.81 -26.57
C ARG A 96 3.50 4.36 -26.82
N PHE A 97 3.36 3.56 -25.76
CA PHE A 97 3.06 2.11 -25.86
C PHE A 97 1.59 1.77 -25.64
N GLY A 98 0.79 2.74 -25.18
CA GLY A 98 -0.60 2.57 -24.79
C GLY A 98 -0.75 2.10 -23.32
N ARG A 99 -1.73 2.69 -22.63
CA ARG A 99 -2.01 2.40 -21.20
C ARG A 99 -2.49 0.98 -20.98
N ALA A 100 -3.39 0.49 -21.85
CA ALA A 100 -3.91 -0.86 -21.78
C ALA A 100 -2.82 -1.92 -22.05
N ASN A 101 -1.88 -1.62 -22.95
CA ASN A 101 -0.74 -2.49 -23.21
C ASN A 101 0.20 -2.55 -22.01
N LEU A 102 0.53 -1.40 -21.40
CA LEU A 102 1.40 -1.37 -20.21
C LEU A 102 0.81 -2.17 -19.05
N VAL A 103 -0.49 -2.06 -18.82
CA VAL A 103 -1.15 -2.86 -17.77
C VAL A 103 -1.13 -4.34 -18.12
N ALA A 104 -1.53 -4.72 -19.35
CA ALA A 104 -1.60 -6.12 -19.72
C ALA A 104 -0.22 -6.80 -19.76
N TYR A 105 0.76 -6.20 -20.45
CA TYR A 105 2.11 -6.80 -20.52
C TYR A 105 2.90 -6.64 -19.22
N GLY A 106 2.61 -5.60 -18.45
CA GLY A 106 3.14 -5.46 -17.10
C GLY A 106 2.64 -6.58 -16.18
N LEU A 107 1.34 -6.90 -16.16
CA LEU A 107 0.80 -8.04 -15.39
C LEU A 107 1.39 -9.38 -15.83
N LEU A 108 1.69 -9.56 -17.12
CA LEU A 108 2.45 -10.74 -17.56
C LEU A 108 3.82 -10.77 -16.90
N GLY A 109 4.54 -9.64 -16.93
CA GLY A 109 5.87 -9.52 -16.34
C GLY A 109 5.87 -9.78 -14.83
N THR A 110 4.99 -9.11 -14.08
CA THR A 110 4.88 -9.31 -12.61
C THR A 110 4.44 -10.73 -12.28
N GLY A 111 3.45 -11.28 -12.99
CA GLY A 111 3.00 -12.65 -12.80
C GLY A 111 4.10 -13.69 -13.06
N LEU A 112 4.91 -13.53 -14.12
CA LEU A 112 6.04 -14.44 -14.41
C LEU A 112 7.14 -14.31 -13.36
N ILE A 113 7.49 -13.11 -12.95
CA ILE A 113 8.49 -12.88 -11.89
C ILE A 113 8.02 -13.53 -10.59
N THR A 114 6.76 -13.35 -10.23
CA THR A 114 6.18 -13.82 -8.97
C THR A 114 5.94 -15.33 -8.99
N ALA A 115 5.44 -15.91 -10.09
CA ALA A 115 5.15 -17.35 -10.18
C ALA A 115 6.41 -18.21 -10.40
N PHE A 116 7.38 -17.70 -11.16
CA PHE A 116 8.53 -18.51 -11.59
C PHE A 116 9.87 -17.89 -11.22
N GLY A 117 10.01 -16.57 -11.19
CA GLY A 117 11.27 -15.90 -10.86
C GLY A 117 11.61 -16.06 -9.38
N ILE A 118 10.79 -15.52 -8.51
CA ILE A 118 11.02 -15.48 -7.06
C ILE A 118 11.06 -16.88 -6.43
N PRO A 119 10.16 -17.84 -6.75
CA PRO A 119 10.19 -19.16 -6.13
C PRO A 119 11.46 -19.98 -6.41
N ASN A 120 12.18 -19.66 -7.48
CA ASN A 120 13.39 -20.38 -7.87
C ASN A 120 14.70 -19.72 -7.38
N VAL A 121 14.63 -18.64 -6.60
CA VAL A 121 15.84 -18.02 -6.03
C VAL A 121 16.44 -18.91 -4.93
N GLN A 122 17.76 -18.97 -4.89
CA GLN A 122 18.52 -19.75 -3.90
C GLN A 122 19.37 -18.87 -2.99
N THR A 123 19.50 -17.59 -3.32
CA THR A 123 20.31 -16.65 -2.56
C THR A 123 19.58 -15.35 -2.31
N LYS A 124 19.92 -14.68 -1.20
CA LYS A 124 19.40 -13.36 -0.86
C LYS A 124 19.64 -12.30 -1.95
N LEU A 125 20.75 -12.43 -2.71
CA LEU A 125 21.07 -11.51 -3.79
C LEU A 125 20.10 -11.71 -4.98
N GLN A 126 19.83 -12.97 -5.36
CA GLN A 126 18.85 -13.29 -6.41
C GLN A 126 17.46 -12.81 -6.02
N PHE A 127 17.05 -13.02 -4.76
CA PHE A 127 15.79 -12.50 -4.24
C PHE A 127 15.72 -10.97 -4.36
N GLY A 128 16.76 -10.27 -3.94
CA GLY A 128 16.84 -8.81 -4.06
C GLY A 128 16.73 -8.33 -5.50
N PHE A 129 17.41 -9.00 -6.44
CA PHE A 129 17.34 -8.68 -7.87
C PHE A 129 15.92 -8.89 -8.43
N MET A 130 15.28 -10.03 -8.12
CA MET A 130 13.92 -10.31 -8.60
C MET A 130 12.90 -9.33 -7.99
N THR A 131 13.04 -8.98 -6.72
CA THR A 131 12.18 -7.98 -6.06
C THR A 131 12.38 -6.58 -6.65
N ALA A 132 13.61 -6.19 -6.97
CA ALA A 132 13.88 -4.93 -7.65
C ALA A 132 13.28 -4.90 -9.06
N LEU A 133 13.40 -6.00 -9.82
CA LEU A 133 12.79 -6.13 -11.16
C LEU A 133 11.26 -6.04 -11.08
N LEU A 134 10.64 -6.70 -10.09
CA LEU A 134 9.21 -6.58 -9.80
C LEU A 134 8.83 -5.11 -9.56
N GLY A 135 9.59 -4.39 -8.73
CA GLY A 135 9.37 -2.97 -8.43
C GLY A 135 9.43 -2.06 -9.67
N VAL A 136 10.33 -2.35 -10.64
CA VAL A 136 10.37 -1.62 -11.94
C VAL A 136 9.06 -1.76 -12.69
N VAL A 137 8.60 -3.01 -12.88
CA VAL A 137 7.40 -3.30 -13.67
C VAL A 137 6.16 -2.71 -12.99
N GLU A 138 6.05 -2.88 -11.67
CA GLU A 138 4.95 -2.31 -10.87
C GLU A 138 4.92 -0.78 -10.94
N GLY A 139 6.08 -0.12 -10.85
CA GLY A 139 6.16 1.33 -10.94
C GLY A 139 5.57 1.87 -12.25
N VAL A 140 5.77 1.17 -13.36
CA VAL A 140 5.21 1.52 -14.66
C VAL A 140 3.69 1.28 -14.70
N ILE A 141 3.19 0.16 -14.19
CA ILE A 141 1.76 -0.18 -14.20
C ILE A 141 0.97 0.79 -13.31
N LEU A 142 1.50 1.14 -12.14
CA LEU A 142 0.84 2.04 -11.19
C LEU A 142 0.58 3.44 -11.73
N VAL A 143 1.25 3.85 -12.81
CA VAL A 143 0.96 5.11 -13.51
C VAL A 143 -0.16 4.91 -14.54
N ALA A 144 -0.22 3.77 -15.21
CA ALA A 144 -1.20 3.49 -16.26
C ALA A 144 -2.61 3.22 -15.70
N THR A 145 -2.71 2.55 -14.54
CA THR A 145 -4.01 2.16 -13.96
C THR A 145 -4.91 3.33 -13.57
N PRO A 146 -4.48 4.39 -12.83
CA PRO A 146 -5.35 5.52 -12.52
C PRO A 146 -5.72 6.33 -13.76
N ALA A 147 -4.85 6.35 -14.78
CA ALA A 147 -5.16 7.01 -16.04
C ALA A 147 -6.30 6.29 -16.79
N LEU A 148 -6.28 4.94 -16.82
CA LEU A 148 -7.38 4.14 -17.39
C LEU A 148 -8.68 4.26 -16.57
N VAL A 149 -8.60 4.27 -15.24
CA VAL A 149 -9.77 4.54 -14.39
C VAL A 149 -10.41 5.86 -14.78
N ARG A 150 -9.61 6.89 -14.99
CA ARG A 150 -10.10 8.21 -15.39
C ARG A 150 -10.72 8.21 -16.78
N ASP A 151 -10.17 7.46 -17.72
CA ASP A 151 -10.67 7.37 -19.10
C ASP A 151 -12.06 6.71 -19.15
N PHE A 152 -12.33 5.71 -18.30
CA PHE A 152 -13.61 4.98 -18.29
C PHE A 152 -14.61 5.47 -17.24
N SER A 153 -14.27 6.42 -16.38
CA SER A 153 -15.18 6.98 -15.40
C SER A 153 -15.94 8.15 -15.98
N PRO A 154 -17.29 8.16 -15.91
CA PRO A 154 -18.07 9.35 -16.23
C PRO A 154 -17.73 10.48 -15.27
N GLN A 155 -17.90 11.73 -15.70
CA GLN A 155 -17.57 12.90 -14.87
C GLN A 155 -18.24 12.87 -13.47
N LEU A 156 -19.50 12.43 -13.39
CA LEU A 156 -20.26 12.30 -12.15
C LEU A 156 -19.82 11.12 -11.26
N GLY A 157 -19.17 10.11 -11.83
CA GLY A 157 -18.73 8.91 -11.11
C GLY A 157 -17.23 8.83 -10.87
N ARG A 158 -16.45 9.84 -11.31
CA ARG A 158 -14.99 9.81 -11.27
C ARG A 158 -14.43 9.73 -9.85
N ALA A 159 -14.97 10.48 -8.91
CA ALA A 159 -14.52 10.44 -7.52
C ALA A 159 -14.75 9.05 -6.92
N SER A 160 -15.91 8.43 -7.16
CA SER A 160 -16.20 7.06 -6.75
C SER A 160 -15.26 6.04 -7.39
N ALA A 161 -14.99 6.17 -8.69
CA ALA A 161 -14.10 5.25 -9.40
C ALA A 161 -12.64 5.37 -8.91
N MET A 162 -12.16 6.58 -8.65
CA MET A 162 -10.85 6.80 -8.01
C MET A 162 -10.84 6.27 -6.58
N GLY A 163 -11.96 6.39 -5.85
CA GLY A 163 -12.14 5.77 -4.53
C GLY A 163 -11.98 4.25 -4.60
N PHE A 164 -12.59 3.58 -5.56
CA PHE A 164 -12.42 2.13 -5.78
C PHE A 164 -10.97 1.77 -6.16
N TRP A 165 -10.30 2.59 -6.95
CA TRP A 165 -8.89 2.37 -7.26
C TRP A 165 -8.00 2.49 -6.02
N THR A 166 -8.28 3.45 -5.13
CA THR A 166 -7.53 3.61 -3.85
C THR A 166 -7.75 2.46 -2.86
N LEU A 167 -8.83 1.66 -3.03
CA LEU A 167 -9.00 0.40 -2.29
C LEU A 167 -8.04 -0.71 -2.75
N GLY A 168 -7.39 -0.56 -3.91
CA GLY A 168 -6.48 -1.57 -4.46
C GLY A 168 -5.46 -2.11 -3.44
N PRO A 169 -4.67 -1.25 -2.76
CA PRO A 169 -3.70 -1.69 -1.74
C PRO A 169 -4.35 -2.45 -0.58
N VAL A 170 -5.51 -2.01 -0.10
CA VAL A 170 -6.23 -2.64 1.03
C VAL A 170 -6.80 -3.99 0.62
N LEU A 171 -7.44 -4.05 -0.54
CA LEU A 171 -7.98 -5.31 -1.07
C LEU A 171 -6.86 -6.27 -1.47
N GLY A 172 -5.75 -5.80 -2.02
CA GLY A 172 -4.57 -6.60 -2.29
C GLY A 172 -4.02 -7.23 -1.01
N SER A 173 -3.87 -6.44 0.06
CA SER A 173 -3.45 -6.94 1.38
C SER A 173 -4.46 -7.93 1.99
N LEU A 174 -5.77 -7.69 1.78
CA LEU A 174 -6.80 -8.63 2.21
C LEU A 174 -6.68 -9.97 1.47
N VAL A 175 -6.42 -9.95 0.17
CA VAL A 175 -6.19 -11.17 -0.62
C VAL A 175 -4.94 -11.89 -0.12
N VAL A 176 -3.82 -11.16 0.11
CA VAL A 176 -2.60 -11.72 0.72
C VAL A 176 -2.94 -12.48 1.99
N SER A 177 -3.56 -11.81 2.95
CA SER A 177 -3.83 -12.40 4.27
C SER A 177 -4.85 -13.55 4.19
N GLN A 178 -5.87 -13.42 3.35
CA GLN A 178 -6.90 -14.44 3.17
C GLN A 178 -6.35 -15.71 2.51
N VAL A 179 -5.56 -15.57 1.46
CA VAL A 179 -4.93 -16.74 0.80
C VAL A 179 -3.91 -17.36 1.73
N SER A 180 -2.99 -16.58 2.30
CA SER A 180 -1.92 -17.12 3.14
C SER A 180 -2.44 -17.79 4.41
N SER A 181 -3.46 -17.22 5.07
CA SER A 181 -4.05 -17.84 6.27
C SER A 181 -4.72 -19.19 6.00
N ASN A 182 -5.25 -19.40 4.78
CA ASN A 182 -5.91 -20.64 4.43
C ASN A 182 -4.99 -21.68 3.81
N THR A 183 -3.87 -21.28 3.22
CA THR A 183 -2.98 -22.17 2.46
C THR A 183 -1.70 -22.54 3.19
N LEU A 184 -1.15 -21.68 4.05
CA LEU A 184 0.13 -21.91 4.74
C LEU A 184 0.13 -23.18 5.62
N LYS A 185 -1.01 -23.61 6.13
CA LYS A 185 -1.11 -24.84 6.92
C LYS A 185 -0.88 -26.09 6.06
N SER A 186 -1.36 -26.12 4.82
CA SER A 186 -1.23 -27.23 3.88
C SER A 186 -0.03 -27.11 2.94
N LEU A 187 0.37 -25.88 2.64
CA LEU A 187 1.48 -25.51 1.76
C LEU A 187 2.42 -24.57 2.54
N PRO A 188 3.26 -25.09 3.45
CA PRO A 188 4.02 -24.27 4.40
C PRO A 188 5.24 -23.56 3.77
N ARG A 189 5.64 -23.92 2.55
CA ARG A 189 6.80 -23.30 1.90
C ARG A 189 6.43 -21.92 1.37
N TRP A 190 7.29 -20.93 1.61
CA TRP A 190 7.10 -19.58 1.10
C TRP A 190 7.02 -19.50 -0.43
N GLN A 191 7.72 -20.42 -1.14
CA GLN A 191 7.69 -20.53 -2.60
C GLN A 191 6.27 -20.80 -3.12
N ASP A 192 5.52 -21.68 -2.44
CA ASP A 192 4.17 -22.05 -2.83
C ASP A 192 3.23 -20.85 -2.81
N GLN A 193 3.42 -19.92 -1.85
CA GLN A 193 2.62 -18.70 -1.75
C GLN A 193 2.89 -17.74 -2.93
N PHE A 194 4.15 -17.63 -3.35
CA PHE A 194 4.49 -16.84 -4.54
C PHE A 194 3.97 -17.49 -5.82
N VAL A 195 4.03 -18.82 -5.95
CA VAL A 195 3.45 -19.55 -7.10
C VAL A 195 1.95 -19.34 -7.19
N ILE A 196 1.21 -19.48 -6.08
CA ILE A 196 -0.23 -19.20 -6.04
C ILE A 196 -0.50 -17.76 -6.48
N CYS A 197 0.20 -16.80 -5.87
CA CYS A 197 0.04 -15.39 -6.14
C CYS A 197 0.27 -15.05 -7.62
N GLY A 198 1.42 -15.43 -8.16
CA GLY A 198 1.75 -15.13 -9.55
C GLY A 198 0.87 -15.88 -10.55
N THR A 199 0.40 -17.11 -10.22
CA THR A 199 -0.57 -17.83 -11.05
C THR A 199 -1.90 -17.10 -11.14
N VAL A 200 -2.41 -16.58 -10.02
CA VAL A 200 -3.61 -15.73 -10.01
C VAL A 200 -3.37 -14.46 -10.84
N GLY A 201 -2.17 -13.85 -10.72
CA GLY A 201 -1.76 -12.71 -11.54
C GLY A 201 -1.80 -13.02 -13.05
N LEU A 202 -1.28 -14.17 -13.45
CA LEU A 202 -1.31 -14.63 -14.86
C LEU A 202 -2.74 -14.90 -15.36
N VAL A 203 -3.64 -15.41 -14.51
CA VAL A 203 -5.06 -15.56 -14.86
C VAL A 203 -5.68 -14.18 -15.12
N VAL A 204 -5.46 -13.21 -14.23
CA VAL A 204 -5.98 -11.84 -14.42
C VAL A 204 -5.32 -11.16 -15.62
N TRP A 205 -4.05 -11.44 -15.90
CA TRP A 205 -3.41 -11.02 -17.13
C TRP A 205 -4.17 -11.49 -18.39
N VAL A 206 -4.60 -12.75 -18.45
CA VAL A 206 -5.39 -13.25 -19.58
C VAL A 206 -6.68 -12.45 -19.76
N PHE A 207 -7.39 -12.15 -18.67
CA PHE A 207 -8.59 -11.29 -18.73
C PHE A 207 -8.25 -9.88 -19.21
N ALA A 208 -7.18 -9.27 -18.70
CA ALA A 208 -6.72 -7.96 -19.14
C ALA A 208 -6.28 -8.00 -20.62
N LEU A 209 -5.61 -9.07 -21.04
CA LEU A 209 -5.21 -9.28 -22.42
C LEU A 209 -6.41 -9.34 -23.38
N LEU A 210 -7.46 -10.02 -23.01
CA LEU A 210 -8.63 -10.24 -23.88
C LEU A 210 -9.60 -9.05 -23.89
N PHE A 211 -9.84 -8.44 -22.74
CA PHE A 211 -10.95 -7.51 -22.59
C PHE A 211 -10.54 -6.06 -22.37
N LEU A 212 -9.35 -5.78 -21.78
CA LEU A 212 -8.94 -4.41 -21.51
C LEU A 212 -8.63 -3.67 -22.82
N ARG A 213 -9.19 -2.50 -22.98
CA ARG A 213 -8.96 -1.57 -24.11
C ARG A 213 -8.65 -0.19 -23.57
N GLU A 214 -8.23 0.73 -24.42
CA GLU A 214 -8.02 2.13 -24.09
C GLU A 214 -8.69 3.03 -25.13
N LEU A 215 -8.89 4.28 -24.78
CA LEU A 215 -9.41 5.27 -25.72
C LEU A 215 -8.31 5.75 -26.63
N THR A 216 -8.60 5.98 -27.92
CA THR A 216 -7.67 6.64 -28.84
C THR A 216 -7.23 8.01 -28.29
N PRO A 217 -6.01 8.49 -28.60
CA PRO A 217 -5.56 9.81 -28.17
C PRO A 217 -6.55 10.92 -28.52
N ALA A 218 -7.09 10.92 -29.75
CA ALA A 218 -8.08 11.90 -30.18
C ALA A 218 -9.36 11.91 -29.35
N LEU A 219 -9.88 10.72 -28.99
CA LEU A 219 -11.07 10.59 -28.14
C LEU A 219 -10.78 11.03 -26.71
N ARG A 220 -9.59 10.75 -26.20
CA ARG A 220 -9.12 11.23 -24.88
C ARG A 220 -9.03 12.76 -24.86
N ASP A 221 -8.46 13.36 -25.90
CA ASP A 221 -8.33 14.81 -26.01
C ASP A 221 -9.69 15.50 -26.01
N GLN A 222 -10.67 14.98 -26.74
CA GLN A 222 -12.05 15.48 -26.70
C GLN A 222 -12.66 15.45 -25.30
N LEU A 223 -12.48 14.34 -24.56
CA LEU A 223 -12.94 14.22 -23.18
C LEU A 223 -12.19 15.17 -22.23
N MET A 224 -10.90 15.37 -22.46
CA MET A 224 -10.06 16.27 -21.66
C MET A 224 -10.40 17.74 -21.88
N VAL A 225 -10.71 18.16 -23.10
CA VAL A 225 -11.13 19.54 -23.41
C VAL A 225 -12.38 19.91 -22.61
N SER A 226 -13.42 19.07 -22.66
CA SER A 226 -14.65 19.35 -21.90
C SER A 226 -14.44 19.46 -20.39
N MET A 227 -13.48 18.75 -19.88
CA MET A 227 -13.10 18.77 -18.44
C MET A 227 -12.26 19.98 -18.09
N HIS A 228 -11.35 20.37 -18.97
CA HIS A 228 -10.56 21.56 -18.82
C HIS A 228 -11.45 22.80 -18.80
N ASP A 229 -12.39 22.90 -19.72
CA ASP A 229 -13.36 23.99 -19.79
C ASP A 229 -14.20 24.09 -18.50
N LYS A 230 -14.67 22.94 -17.97
CA LYS A 230 -15.40 22.93 -16.69
C LYS A 230 -14.50 23.39 -15.55
N ALA A 231 -13.28 22.91 -15.45
CA ALA A 231 -12.31 23.34 -14.45
C ALA A 231 -11.96 24.83 -14.55
N LEU A 232 -11.93 25.37 -15.78
CA LEU A 232 -11.73 26.79 -16.03
C LEU A 232 -12.91 27.63 -15.55
N ILE A 233 -14.16 27.17 -15.80
CA ILE A 233 -15.38 27.85 -15.32
C ILE A 233 -15.40 27.87 -13.79
N GLU A 234 -15.13 26.72 -13.16
CA GLU A 234 -15.05 26.61 -11.69
C GLU A 234 -13.94 27.49 -11.10
N ALA A 235 -12.78 27.58 -11.77
CA ALA A 235 -11.67 28.43 -11.35
C ALA A 235 -12.03 29.93 -11.45
N ARG A 236 -12.68 30.34 -12.53
CA ARG A 236 -13.18 31.72 -12.71
C ARG A 236 -14.27 32.07 -11.69
N ALA A 237 -15.21 31.14 -11.43
CA ALA A 237 -16.22 31.32 -10.39
C ALA A 237 -15.61 31.50 -8.98
N LYS A 238 -14.42 30.95 -8.75
CA LYS A 238 -13.61 31.16 -7.52
C LYS A 238 -12.72 32.39 -7.56
N GLY A 239 -12.73 33.18 -8.65
CA GLY A 239 -11.87 34.36 -8.83
C GLY A 239 -10.39 34.04 -9.01
N ILE A 240 -10.06 32.85 -9.52
CA ILE A 240 -8.68 32.40 -9.73
C ILE A 240 -8.22 32.87 -11.12
N ASP A 241 -7.07 33.52 -11.20
CA ASP A 241 -6.40 33.81 -12.48
C ASP A 241 -5.83 32.49 -13.06
N VAL A 242 -6.52 31.98 -14.07
CA VAL A 242 -6.22 30.68 -14.69
C VAL A 242 -4.93 30.72 -15.49
N GLU A 243 -4.60 31.83 -16.16
CA GLU A 243 -3.40 31.94 -16.97
C GLU A 243 -2.14 31.93 -16.10
N ALA A 244 -2.15 32.69 -15.00
CA ALA A 244 -1.10 32.65 -14.00
C ALA A 244 -0.99 31.27 -13.32
N ALA A 245 -2.11 30.59 -13.14
CA ALA A 245 -2.20 29.29 -12.52
C ALA A 245 -1.60 28.15 -13.39
N ILE A 246 -1.77 28.20 -14.70
CA ILE A 246 -1.19 27.24 -15.65
C ILE A 246 0.31 27.45 -15.84
N ALA A 247 0.78 28.70 -15.77
CA ALA A 247 2.18 29.05 -16.01
C ALA A 247 3.16 28.48 -14.97
N ARG A 248 2.73 28.28 -13.69
CA ARG A 248 3.59 27.80 -12.61
C ARG A 248 2.86 26.78 -11.70
N PRO A 249 2.54 25.59 -12.17
CA PRO A 249 1.72 24.62 -11.40
C PRO A 249 2.39 24.18 -10.09
N TRP A 250 3.68 23.89 -10.10
CA TRP A 250 4.40 23.43 -8.92
C TRP A 250 4.47 24.44 -7.79
N SER A 251 4.64 25.72 -8.08
CA SER A 251 4.73 26.77 -7.05
C SER A 251 3.42 26.96 -6.26
N GLN A 252 2.29 26.58 -6.84
CA GLN A 252 0.98 26.67 -6.20
C GLN A 252 0.67 25.43 -5.35
N VAL A 253 1.15 24.27 -5.77
CA VAL A 253 0.89 22.98 -5.10
C VAL A 253 1.92 22.73 -4.00
N VAL A 254 3.19 23.09 -4.20
CA VAL A 254 4.22 23.01 -3.15
C VAL A 254 4.04 24.17 -2.17
N SER A 255 2.98 24.10 -1.40
CA SER A 255 2.66 25.11 -0.36
C SER A 255 2.76 24.46 1.02
N PRO A 256 3.09 25.24 2.07
CA PRO A 256 3.24 24.70 3.42
C PRO A 256 2.03 23.86 3.88
N SER A 257 0.81 24.30 3.59
CA SER A 257 -0.41 23.58 4.01
C SER A 257 -0.60 22.25 3.31
N ILE A 258 -0.23 22.13 2.02
CA ILE A 258 -0.33 20.88 1.26
C ILE A 258 0.78 19.93 1.68
N VAL A 259 2.02 20.41 1.76
CA VAL A 259 3.18 19.60 2.14
C VAL A 259 3.06 19.10 3.59
N THR A 260 2.69 19.97 4.53
CA THR A 260 2.52 19.55 5.94
C THR A 260 1.36 18.59 6.13
N SER A 261 0.26 18.76 5.39
CA SER A 261 -0.86 17.80 5.40
C SER A 261 -0.44 16.44 4.82
N ALA A 262 0.29 16.44 3.71
CA ALA A 262 0.84 15.22 3.11
C ALA A 262 1.83 14.52 4.06
N LEU A 263 2.69 15.28 4.75
CA LEU A 263 3.62 14.74 5.74
C LEU A 263 2.87 14.14 6.93
N ALA A 264 1.88 14.85 7.46
CA ALA A 264 1.14 14.40 8.63
C ALA A 264 0.40 13.08 8.39
N ILE A 265 -0.30 12.93 7.25
CA ILE A 265 -0.94 11.65 6.91
C ILE A 265 0.08 10.55 6.62
N SER A 266 1.23 10.89 6.03
CA SER A 266 2.28 9.90 5.78
C SER A 266 2.85 9.34 7.08
N LEU A 267 3.03 10.19 8.10
CA LEU A 267 3.39 9.76 9.45
C LEU A 267 2.27 8.97 10.14
N PHE A 268 1.00 9.36 9.94
CA PHE A 268 -0.16 8.60 10.43
C PHE A 268 -0.19 7.17 9.87
N LEU A 269 0.21 6.99 8.62
CA LEU A 269 0.20 5.71 7.91
C LEU A 269 1.38 4.78 8.26
N LEU A 270 2.29 5.15 9.17
CA LEU A 270 3.41 4.27 9.58
C LEU A 270 2.91 2.92 10.09
N GLY A 271 1.85 2.91 10.91
CA GLY A 271 1.21 1.67 11.38
C GLY A 271 0.63 0.82 10.25
N TYR A 272 0.06 1.45 9.21
CA TYR A 272 -0.44 0.77 8.03
C TYR A 272 0.69 0.03 7.28
N PHE A 273 1.80 0.70 6.99
CA PHE A 273 2.94 0.08 6.29
C PHE A 273 3.65 -0.96 7.15
N THR A 274 3.65 -0.78 8.48
CA THR A 274 4.09 -1.80 9.42
C THR A 274 3.21 -3.05 9.32
N ALA A 275 1.89 -2.88 9.21
CA ALA A 275 0.96 -3.99 9.05
C ALA A 275 1.19 -4.76 7.74
N VAL A 276 1.41 -4.03 6.62
CA VAL A 276 1.68 -4.63 5.31
C VAL A 276 2.93 -5.52 5.34
N ALA A 277 4.03 -5.03 5.90
CA ALA A 277 5.33 -5.66 5.72
C ALA A 277 5.78 -6.51 6.92
N PHE A 278 5.32 -6.19 8.15
CA PHE A 278 5.97 -6.70 9.36
C PHE A 278 5.03 -7.26 10.44
N PHE A 279 3.71 -7.08 10.35
CA PHE A 279 2.81 -7.68 11.35
C PHE A 279 2.88 -9.21 11.41
N PRO A 280 3.01 -9.95 10.28
CA PRO A 280 3.22 -11.39 10.38
C PRO A 280 4.47 -11.76 11.18
N ILE A 281 5.58 -11.00 11.02
CA ILE A 281 6.80 -11.20 11.82
C ILE A 281 6.53 -10.91 13.30
N PHE A 282 5.87 -9.78 13.61
CA PHE A 282 5.51 -9.42 14.99
C PHE A 282 4.70 -10.51 15.68
N PHE A 283 3.64 -10.98 15.04
CA PHE A 283 2.76 -11.99 15.62
C PHE A 283 3.44 -13.34 15.79
N GLN A 284 4.37 -13.71 14.89
CA GLN A 284 5.11 -14.96 15.00
C GLN A 284 6.23 -14.87 16.05
N THR A 285 7.01 -13.77 16.07
CA THR A 285 8.20 -13.66 16.93
C THR A 285 7.89 -13.20 18.34
N VAL A 286 6.89 -12.33 18.54
CA VAL A 286 6.53 -11.78 19.85
C VAL A 286 5.38 -12.55 20.50
N GLN A 287 4.31 -12.78 19.74
CA GLN A 287 3.09 -13.41 20.27
C GLN A 287 3.07 -14.94 20.10
N GLY A 288 4.02 -15.50 19.33
CA GLY A 288 4.17 -16.94 19.17
C GLY A 288 3.09 -17.61 18.31
N PHE A 289 2.31 -16.84 17.55
CA PHE A 289 1.31 -17.39 16.62
C PHE A 289 1.99 -18.08 15.44
N SER A 290 1.34 -19.12 14.89
CA SER A 290 1.77 -19.73 13.64
C SER A 290 1.61 -18.76 12.44
N ALA A 291 2.27 -19.06 11.33
CA ALA A 291 2.23 -18.19 10.16
C ALA A 291 0.81 -18.02 9.59
N ASP A 292 0.01 -19.09 9.59
CA ASP A 292 -1.40 -19.06 9.18
C ASP A 292 -2.25 -18.21 10.14
N GLN A 293 -2.04 -18.35 11.46
CA GLN A 293 -2.73 -17.53 12.46
C GLN A 293 -2.34 -16.06 12.37
N ALA A 294 -1.05 -15.76 12.20
CA ALA A 294 -0.55 -14.39 12.06
C ALA A 294 -1.18 -13.70 10.83
N ASN A 295 -1.25 -14.38 9.68
CA ASN A 295 -1.94 -13.90 8.50
C ASN A 295 -3.46 -13.85 8.71
N GLY A 296 -4.04 -14.81 9.43
CA GLY A 296 -5.46 -14.83 9.80
C GLY A 296 -5.90 -13.59 10.58
N LEU A 297 -5.05 -13.09 11.50
CA LEU A 297 -5.29 -11.84 12.22
C LEU A 297 -5.38 -10.63 11.28
N LEU A 298 -4.59 -10.61 10.22
CA LEU A 298 -4.61 -9.51 9.25
C LEU A 298 -5.90 -9.46 8.42
N ASN A 299 -6.65 -10.55 8.30
CA ASN A 299 -7.98 -10.52 7.66
C ASN A 299 -8.94 -9.58 8.39
N TYR A 300 -8.88 -9.56 9.72
CA TYR A 300 -9.70 -8.64 10.53
C TYR A 300 -9.28 -7.18 10.32
N TYR A 301 -7.98 -6.91 10.20
CA TYR A 301 -7.47 -5.57 9.94
C TYR A 301 -7.87 -5.08 8.54
N TRP A 302 -7.55 -5.83 7.50
CA TRP A 302 -7.79 -5.41 6.12
C TRP A 302 -9.28 -5.39 5.77
N GLY A 303 -10.05 -6.37 6.24
CA GLY A 303 -11.49 -6.42 6.02
C GLY A 303 -12.22 -5.25 6.66
N SER A 304 -11.92 -4.95 7.93
CA SER A 304 -12.51 -3.80 8.62
C SER A 304 -12.06 -2.47 8.01
N ASN A 305 -10.80 -2.36 7.58
CA ASN A 305 -10.28 -1.16 6.92
C ASN A 305 -10.99 -0.91 5.58
N ALA A 306 -11.17 -1.94 4.74
CA ALA A 306 -11.89 -1.82 3.47
C ALA A 306 -13.33 -1.34 3.68
N ILE A 307 -14.04 -1.93 4.63
CA ILE A 307 -15.42 -1.54 4.97
C ILE A 307 -15.43 -0.09 5.49
N ALA A 308 -14.51 0.26 6.36
CA ALA A 308 -14.41 1.59 6.95
C ALA A 308 -14.14 2.68 5.92
N LEU A 309 -13.26 2.43 4.94
CA LEU A 309 -12.99 3.36 3.84
C LEU A 309 -14.26 3.68 3.04
N VAL A 310 -15.06 2.66 2.71
CA VAL A 310 -16.31 2.83 1.96
C VAL A 310 -17.35 3.55 2.82
N VAL A 311 -17.55 3.11 4.06
CA VAL A 311 -18.54 3.69 4.98
C VAL A 311 -18.21 5.15 5.29
N ALA A 312 -16.96 5.45 5.62
CA ALA A 312 -16.50 6.81 5.91
C ALA A 312 -16.64 7.72 4.68
N GLY A 313 -16.28 7.22 3.48
CA GLY A 313 -16.47 7.91 2.22
C GLY A 313 -17.94 8.28 2.00
N VAL A 314 -18.82 7.29 1.95
CA VAL A 314 -20.27 7.49 1.71
C VAL A 314 -20.89 8.39 2.78
N LEU A 315 -20.57 8.18 4.06
CA LEU A 315 -21.18 8.93 5.15
C LEU A 315 -20.71 10.40 5.14
N SER A 316 -19.42 10.63 4.91
CA SER A 316 -18.88 11.99 4.83
C SER A 316 -19.37 12.73 3.59
N ASP A 317 -19.61 12.04 2.46
CA ASP A 317 -20.21 12.61 1.25
C ASP A 317 -21.67 13.02 1.47
N ARG A 318 -22.47 12.12 2.06
CA ARG A 318 -23.89 12.41 2.36
C ARG A 318 -24.05 13.60 3.29
N LEU A 319 -23.19 13.72 4.28
CA LEU A 319 -23.21 14.82 5.25
C LEU A 319 -22.45 16.06 4.77
N ARG A 320 -21.70 15.95 3.65
CA ARG A 320 -20.84 16.99 3.07
C ARG A 320 -19.83 17.55 4.08
N VAL A 321 -19.35 16.72 5.02
CA VAL A 321 -18.33 17.09 6.02
C VAL A 321 -17.25 16.03 6.11
N ARG A 322 -15.99 16.47 6.21
CA ARG A 322 -14.81 15.58 6.29
C ARG A 322 -14.18 15.61 7.69
N LYS A 323 -14.01 16.82 8.24
CA LYS A 323 -13.26 17.07 9.46
C LYS A 323 -13.75 16.30 10.69
N PRO A 324 -15.06 16.22 11.01
CA PRO A 324 -15.53 15.47 12.17
C PRO A 324 -15.17 13.98 12.11
N PHE A 325 -15.32 13.35 10.94
CA PHE A 325 -14.98 11.94 10.74
C PHE A 325 -13.47 11.69 10.79
N MET A 326 -12.69 12.60 10.21
CA MET A 326 -11.23 12.57 10.25
C MET A 326 -10.71 12.70 11.68
N LEU A 327 -11.24 13.65 12.46
CA LEU A 327 -10.88 13.82 13.86
C LEU A 327 -11.26 12.61 14.70
N PHE A 328 -12.50 12.14 14.58
CA PHE A 328 -12.98 10.94 15.27
C PHE A 328 -12.09 9.73 14.94
N GLY A 329 -11.86 9.45 13.66
CA GLY A 329 -11.02 8.34 13.22
C GLY A 329 -9.59 8.44 13.77
N SER A 330 -8.98 9.62 13.71
CA SER A 330 -7.59 9.79 14.15
C SER A 330 -7.40 9.70 15.66
N VAL A 331 -8.32 10.25 16.46
CA VAL A 331 -8.27 10.16 17.93
C VAL A 331 -8.49 8.71 18.38
N CYS A 332 -9.48 8.03 17.80
CA CYS A 332 -9.71 6.61 18.11
C CYS A 332 -8.55 5.72 17.63
N ALA A 333 -7.98 5.99 16.45
CA ALA A 333 -6.81 5.26 15.95
C ALA A 333 -5.62 5.40 16.90
N LEU A 334 -5.34 6.62 17.38
CA LEU A 334 -4.30 6.85 18.39
C LEU A 334 -4.58 6.04 19.67
N GLY A 335 -5.80 6.09 20.19
CA GLY A 335 -6.19 5.33 21.38
C GLY A 335 -5.97 3.83 21.22
N VAL A 336 -6.37 3.26 20.06
CA VAL A 336 -6.18 1.82 19.79
C VAL A 336 -4.69 1.50 19.55
N THR A 337 -3.91 2.38 18.92
CA THR A 337 -2.45 2.18 18.78
C THR A 337 -1.76 2.18 20.15
N MET A 338 -2.20 3.03 21.08
CA MET A 338 -1.73 2.99 22.47
C MET A 338 -2.17 1.71 23.18
N PHE A 339 -3.32 1.14 22.83
CA PHE A 339 -3.74 -0.15 23.34
C PHE A 339 -2.89 -1.30 22.76
N VAL A 340 -2.53 -1.25 21.46
CA VAL A 340 -1.54 -2.17 20.85
C VAL A 340 -0.20 -2.07 21.60
N TYR A 341 0.28 -0.86 21.87
CA TYR A 341 1.48 -0.63 22.68
C TYR A 341 1.38 -1.28 24.05
N TYR A 342 0.22 -1.19 24.71
CA TYR A 342 -0.03 -1.83 26.00
C TYR A 342 -0.05 -3.35 25.91
N LEU A 343 -0.71 -3.93 24.89
CA LEU A 343 -0.83 -5.38 24.70
C LEU A 343 0.49 -6.05 24.30
N THR A 344 1.40 -5.34 23.65
CA THR A 344 2.62 -5.90 23.03
C THR A 344 3.45 -6.77 24.00
N PRO A 345 3.71 -6.39 25.27
CA PRO A 345 4.49 -7.23 26.17
C PRO A 345 3.69 -8.41 26.76
N HIS A 346 2.36 -8.46 26.56
CA HIS A 346 1.51 -9.52 27.08
C HIS A 346 1.44 -10.68 26.06
N THR A 347 2.44 -11.55 26.07
CA THR A 347 2.59 -12.64 25.10
C THR A 347 1.51 -13.73 25.21
N ASN A 348 0.72 -13.74 26.28
CA ASN A 348 -0.42 -14.65 26.48
C ASN A 348 -1.76 -14.05 26.03
N THR A 349 -1.74 -12.94 25.29
CA THR A 349 -2.97 -12.30 24.80
C THR A 349 -3.70 -13.24 23.84
N PRO A 350 -5.00 -13.54 24.09
CA PRO A 350 -5.77 -14.45 23.24
C PRO A 350 -5.90 -13.93 21.80
N TYR A 351 -5.95 -14.86 20.84
CA TYR A 351 -6.16 -14.56 19.42
C TYR A 351 -7.36 -13.64 19.17
N GLY A 352 -8.50 -13.89 19.86
CA GLY A 352 -9.70 -13.07 19.72
C GLY A 352 -9.53 -11.62 20.19
N ALA A 353 -8.70 -11.38 21.22
CA ALA A 353 -8.41 -10.02 21.67
C ALA A 353 -7.56 -9.25 20.63
N TRP A 354 -6.59 -9.91 20.02
CA TRP A 354 -5.85 -9.33 18.89
C TRP A 354 -6.74 -9.08 17.69
N ALA A 355 -7.61 -10.05 17.33
CA ALA A 355 -8.56 -9.89 16.22
C ALA A 355 -9.45 -8.65 16.43
N PHE A 356 -10.05 -8.49 17.62
CA PHE A 356 -10.86 -7.32 17.97
C PHE A 356 -10.03 -6.01 17.89
N THR A 357 -8.82 -6.02 18.45
CA THR A 357 -7.93 -4.87 18.41
C THR A 357 -7.63 -4.45 16.96
N LEU A 358 -7.34 -5.42 16.08
CA LEU A 358 -7.05 -5.17 14.68
C LEU A 358 -8.26 -4.68 13.89
N VAL A 359 -9.48 -5.15 14.22
CA VAL A 359 -10.73 -4.57 13.69
C VAL A 359 -10.82 -3.09 14.04
N CYS A 360 -10.52 -2.72 15.28
CA CYS A 360 -10.54 -1.32 15.71
C CYS A 360 -9.45 -0.49 15.00
N VAL A 361 -8.21 -1.01 14.89
CA VAL A 361 -7.11 -0.32 14.17
C VAL A 361 -7.50 -0.07 12.71
N GLY A 362 -8.00 -1.11 12.02
CA GLY A 362 -8.42 -1.02 10.62
C GLY A 362 -9.58 -0.04 10.43
N THR A 363 -10.60 -0.13 11.29
CA THR A 363 -11.78 0.73 11.21
C THR A 363 -11.43 2.21 11.39
N PHE A 364 -10.76 2.56 12.47
CA PHE A 364 -10.48 3.97 12.76
C PHE A 364 -9.41 4.55 11.84
N GLY A 365 -8.42 3.74 11.44
CA GLY A 365 -7.46 4.13 10.41
C GLY A 365 -8.13 4.42 9.07
N GLY A 366 -9.08 3.58 8.65
CA GLY A 366 -9.85 3.77 7.42
C GLY A 366 -10.72 5.03 7.45
N PHE A 367 -11.39 5.32 8.58
CA PHE A 367 -12.17 6.56 8.74
C PHE A 367 -11.30 7.82 8.60
N ALA A 368 -10.14 7.85 9.26
CA ALA A 368 -9.23 8.98 9.18
C ALA A 368 -8.72 9.18 7.76
N PHE A 369 -8.25 8.11 7.11
CA PHE A 369 -7.63 8.17 5.79
C PHE A 369 -8.61 8.54 4.67
N ALA A 370 -9.81 7.92 4.61
CA ALA A 370 -10.79 8.20 3.58
C ALA A 370 -11.22 9.68 3.60
N CYS A 371 -11.52 10.19 4.79
CA CYS A 371 -11.91 11.59 4.95
C CYS A 371 -10.77 12.56 4.69
N TRP A 372 -9.53 12.17 5.05
CA TRP A 372 -8.35 12.98 4.72
C TRP A 372 -8.13 13.06 3.21
N MET A 373 -8.20 11.95 2.49
CA MET A 373 -7.99 11.92 1.04
C MET A 373 -8.96 12.87 0.31
N ALA A 374 -10.24 12.81 0.68
CA ALA A 374 -11.25 13.72 0.13
C ALA A 374 -10.97 15.19 0.51
N SER A 375 -10.66 15.48 1.77
CA SER A 375 -10.35 16.84 2.23
C SER A 375 -9.06 17.40 1.61
N PHE A 376 -8.07 16.55 1.37
CA PHE A 376 -6.82 16.92 0.73
C PHE A 376 -7.03 17.31 -0.73
N THR A 377 -7.76 16.50 -1.50
CA THR A 377 -8.10 16.82 -2.89
C THR A 377 -8.94 18.09 -2.98
N GLU A 378 -9.96 18.25 -2.14
CA GLU A 378 -10.77 19.48 -2.03
C GLU A 378 -9.92 20.70 -1.68
N THR A 379 -8.89 20.54 -0.84
CA THR A 379 -7.95 21.64 -0.48
C THR A 379 -7.07 22.06 -1.65
N VAL A 380 -6.63 21.10 -2.48
CA VAL A 380 -5.87 21.38 -3.71
C VAL A 380 -6.77 22.05 -4.75
N GLU A 381 -7.98 21.52 -4.97
CA GLU A 381 -8.98 22.05 -5.90
C GLU A 381 -9.47 23.45 -5.52
N ALA A 382 -9.52 23.76 -4.22
CA ALA A 382 -9.84 25.10 -3.73
C ALA A 382 -8.77 26.15 -4.11
N ARG A 383 -7.57 25.72 -4.49
CA ARG A 383 -6.53 26.61 -5.02
C ARG A 383 -6.57 26.68 -6.53
N ASN A 384 -6.66 25.52 -7.17
CA ASN A 384 -6.79 25.40 -8.60
C ASN A 384 -7.29 23.99 -8.96
N PRO A 385 -8.52 23.84 -9.50
CA PRO A 385 -9.09 22.55 -9.88
C PRO A 385 -8.25 21.74 -10.87
N ALA A 386 -7.45 22.40 -11.71
CA ALA A 386 -6.57 21.74 -12.68
C ALA A 386 -5.36 21.06 -12.03
N LEU A 387 -5.03 21.35 -10.77
CA LEU A 387 -3.81 20.90 -10.12
C LEU A 387 -3.99 19.69 -9.18
N THR A 388 -5.14 19.04 -9.16
CA THR A 388 -5.40 17.88 -8.28
C THR A 388 -4.36 16.76 -8.47
N ALA A 389 -4.00 16.45 -9.72
CA ALA A 389 -2.98 15.44 -10.02
C ALA A 389 -1.59 15.81 -9.46
N TYR A 390 -1.21 17.08 -9.52
CA TYR A 390 0.05 17.56 -8.93
C TYR A 390 0.04 17.47 -7.41
N GLY A 391 -1.11 17.78 -6.77
CA GLY A 391 -1.28 17.61 -5.32
C GLY A 391 -1.09 16.16 -4.87
N LEU A 392 -1.70 15.22 -5.58
CA LEU A 392 -1.54 13.79 -5.32
C LEU A 392 -0.09 13.32 -5.58
N ALA A 393 0.60 13.88 -6.57
CA ALA A 393 2.01 13.59 -6.82
C ALA A 393 2.90 14.07 -5.65
N VAL A 394 2.66 15.27 -5.11
CA VAL A 394 3.37 15.76 -3.91
C VAL A 394 3.15 14.82 -2.74
N TRP A 395 1.91 14.42 -2.46
CA TRP A 395 1.64 13.44 -1.42
C TRP A 395 2.34 12.10 -1.67
N GLY A 396 2.27 11.58 -2.89
CA GLY A 396 2.94 10.32 -3.25
C GLY A 396 4.44 10.33 -3.00
N TRP A 397 5.12 11.44 -3.30
CA TRP A 397 6.54 11.63 -3.03
C TRP A 397 6.84 11.71 -1.53
N VAL A 398 6.08 12.52 -0.78
CA VAL A 398 6.23 12.65 0.67
C VAL A 398 6.00 11.29 1.34
N LEU A 399 4.94 10.58 0.96
CA LEU A 399 4.61 9.26 1.50
C LEU A 399 5.76 8.26 1.29
N ARG A 400 6.26 8.14 0.07
CA ARG A 400 7.36 7.22 -0.25
C ARG A 400 8.63 7.56 0.52
N SER A 401 8.92 8.85 0.67
CA SER A 401 10.08 9.30 1.46
C SER A 401 9.92 8.94 2.93
N VAL A 402 8.76 9.19 3.53
CA VAL A 402 8.47 8.84 4.93
C VAL A 402 8.54 7.33 5.14
N VAL A 403 7.96 6.52 4.24
CA VAL A 403 8.00 5.06 4.32
C VAL A 403 9.43 4.55 4.19
N ALA A 404 10.22 5.04 3.22
CA ALA A 404 11.60 4.63 3.04
C ALA A 404 12.45 4.96 4.28
N ILE A 405 12.34 6.18 4.81
CA ILE A 405 13.06 6.59 6.03
C ILE A 405 12.62 5.75 7.23
N SER A 406 11.32 5.53 7.40
CA SER A 406 10.81 4.73 8.52
C SER A 406 11.30 3.28 8.44
N PHE A 407 11.35 2.69 7.26
CA PHE A 407 11.86 1.34 7.06
C PHE A 407 13.37 1.26 7.32
N LEU A 408 14.15 2.28 6.99
CA LEU A 408 15.58 2.33 7.34
C LEU A 408 15.82 2.44 8.86
N ILE A 409 14.91 3.12 9.59
CA ILE A 409 14.99 3.26 11.04
C ILE A 409 14.50 1.99 11.77
N LEU A 410 13.50 1.31 11.23
CA LEU A 410 12.82 0.19 11.90
C LEU A 410 13.79 -0.91 12.35
N PRO A 411 14.75 -1.44 11.56
CA PRO A 411 15.68 -2.47 12.03
C PRO A 411 16.65 -1.98 13.13
N GLN A 412 16.87 -0.67 13.24
CA GLN A 412 17.67 -0.10 14.31
C GLN A 412 16.89 -0.09 15.64
N VAL A 413 15.58 0.06 15.58
CA VAL A 413 14.68 -0.01 16.74
C VAL A 413 14.38 -1.46 17.11
N ILE A 414 14.23 -2.36 16.12
CA ILE A 414 13.82 -3.76 16.31
C ILE A 414 14.94 -4.69 15.83
N SER A 415 16.03 -4.73 16.58
CA SER A 415 17.21 -5.57 16.26
C SER A 415 17.02 -7.05 16.60
N SER A 416 16.03 -7.38 17.46
CA SER A 416 15.75 -8.75 17.92
C SER A 416 15.18 -9.68 16.84
N VAL A 417 14.63 -9.15 15.75
CA VAL A 417 13.98 -9.97 14.70
C VAL A 417 14.97 -10.92 14.03
N THR A 418 16.19 -10.46 13.69
CA THR A 418 17.17 -11.32 13.01
C THR A 418 17.47 -12.60 13.79
N PRO A 419 17.96 -12.57 15.04
CA PRO A 419 18.26 -13.79 15.77
C PRO A 419 17.02 -14.65 16.05
N LEU A 420 15.84 -14.05 16.22
CA LEU A 420 14.60 -14.81 16.45
C LEU A 420 14.13 -15.54 15.20
N VAL A 421 14.31 -14.98 14.01
CA VAL A 421 13.90 -15.60 12.76
C VAL A 421 14.93 -16.62 12.26
N GLU A 422 16.23 -16.31 12.33
CA GLU A 422 17.29 -17.22 11.88
C GLU A 422 17.43 -18.46 12.78
N HIS A 423 17.30 -18.30 14.09
CA HIS A 423 17.65 -19.35 15.07
C HIS A 423 16.55 -19.68 16.07
N GLY A 424 15.51 -18.83 16.16
CA GLY A 424 14.46 -18.99 17.17
C GLY A 424 13.70 -20.31 17.05
N ALA A 425 13.39 -20.75 15.82
CA ALA A 425 12.70 -22.02 15.57
C ALA A 425 13.56 -23.23 15.98
N GLU A 426 14.84 -23.22 15.67
CA GLU A 426 15.80 -24.28 16.01
C GLU A 426 15.99 -24.35 17.53
N VAL A 427 16.26 -23.21 18.18
CA VAL A 427 16.41 -23.14 19.64
C VAL A 427 15.11 -23.58 20.34
N LYS A 428 13.95 -23.18 19.84
CA LYS A 428 12.65 -23.60 20.39
C LYS A 428 12.40 -25.10 20.20
N ALA A 429 12.79 -25.68 19.06
CA ALA A 429 12.66 -27.12 18.82
C ALA A 429 13.57 -27.93 19.75
N ILE A 430 14.82 -27.48 19.97
CA ILE A 430 15.74 -28.09 20.94
C ILE A 430 15.15 -27.96 22.34
N ALA A 431 14.69 -26.76 22.71
CA ALA A 431 14.10 -26.53 24.04
C ALA A 431 12.85 -27.39 24.31
N ALA A 432 12.02 -27.65 23.29
CA ALA A 432 10.85 -28.51 23.42
C ALA A 432 11.22 -30.00 23.52
N ARG A 433 12.21 -30.47 22.72
CA ARG A 433 12.67 -31.85 22.71
C ARG A 433 13.42 -32.20 24.00
N ASP A 434 14.28 -31.29 24.43
CA ASP A 434 15.21 -31.48 25.55
C ASP A 434 14.83 -30.61 26.76
N ALA A 435 13.54 -30.35 26.94
CA ALA A 435 12.97 -29.46 27.98
C ALA A 435 13.50 -29.73 29.39
N ARG A 436 13.83 -30.98 29.68
CA ARG A 436 14.40 -31.45 30.96
C ARG A 436 15.81 -30.91 31.21
N TYR A 437 16.61 -30.71 30.17
CA TYR A 437 18.03 -30.35 30.26
C TYR A 437 18.27 -28.84 30.12
N VAL A 438 17.40 -28.14 29.37
CA VAL A 438 17.56 -26.72 29.03
C VAL A 438 17.72 -25.79 30.25
N PRO A 439 16.97 -25.94 31.36
CA PRO A 439 17.14 -25.07 32.52
C PRO A 439 18.55 -25.18 33.13
N THR A 440 19.09 -26.40 33.19
CA THR A 440 20.45 -26.64 33.72
C THR A 440 21.51 -26.10 32.77
N LEU A 441 21.30 -26.25 31.46
CA LEU A 441 22.21 -25.66 30.44
C LEU A 441 22.24 -24.13 30.50
N GLN A 442 21.07 -23.52 30.73
CA GLN A 442 20.98 -22.05 30.88
C GLN A 442 21.64 -21.56 32.16
N ALA A 443 21.46 -22.28 33.27
CA ALA A 443 22.05 -21.92 34.54
C ALA A 443 23.59 -22.05 34.57
N HIS A 444 24.14 -23.01 33.80
CA HIS A 444 25.57 -23.33 33.79
C HIS A 444 26.22 -23.13 32.42
N GLY A 445 25.63 -22.31 31.54
CA GLY A 445 26.06 -22.09 30.18
C GLY A 445 27.51 -21.60 30.05
N ASP A 446 27.90 -20.60 30.85
CA ASP A 446 29.24 -20.04 30.87
C ASP A 446 30.29 -21.08 31.29
N PHE A 447 29.95 -21.90 32.29
CA PHE A 447 30.80 -22.99 32.75
C PHE A 447 31.01 -24.04 31.66
N LEU A 448 29.94 -24.50 31.04
CA LEU A 448 30.00 -25.47 29.93
C LEU A 448 30.73 -24.95 28.71
N ALA A 449 30.51 -23.67 28.35
CA ALA A 449 31.23 -22.99 27.26
C ALA A 449 32.73 -22.89 27.55
N GLY A 450 33.09 -22.61 28.81
CA GLY A 450 34.50 -22.60 29.27
C GLY A 450 35.17 -23.96 29.10
N ILE A 451 34.46 -25.05 29.42
CA ILE A 451 34.97 -26.42 29.23
C ILE A 451 35.11 -26.78 27.76
N SER A 452 34.07 -26.51 26.95
CA SER A 452 34.11 -26.75 25.50
C SER A 452 35.24 -26.00 24.81
N LYS A 453 35.53 -24.77 25.21
CA LYS A 453 36.63 -23.97 24.70
C LYS A 453 37.99 -24.53 25.10
N ARG A 454 38.11 -25.09 26.31
CA ARG A 454 39.36 -25.65 26.83
C ARG A 454 39.65 -27.04 26.29
N TYR A 455 38.60 -27.81 25.96
CA TYR A 455 38.68 -29.17 25.44
C TYR A 455 37.86 -29.32 24.15
N PRO A 456 38.33 -28.71 23.04
CA PRO A 456 37.54 -28.69 21.79
C PRO A 456 37.35 -30.08 21.17
N ASP A 457 38.27 -31.03 21.43
CA ASP A 457 38.21 -32.40 20.94
C ASP A 457 37.29 -33.31 21.79
N GLY A 458 36.69 -32.77 22.86
CA GLY A 458 35.81 -33.52 23.73
C GLY A 458 36.50 -34.47 24.71
N ASN A 459 37.86 -34.51 24.72
CA ASN A 459 38.65 -35.32 25.63
C ASN A 459 38.82 -34.60 26.97
N VAL A 460 37.80 -34.66 27.81
CA VAL A 460 37.77 -34.01 29.12
C VAL A 460 38.47 -34.91 30.14
N PRO A 461 39.48 -34.44 30.90
CA PRO A 461 40.11 -35.19 31.97
C PRO A 461 39.12 -35.65 33.02
N ALA A 462 39.37 -36.78 33.68
CA ALA A 462 38.44 -37.42 34.62
C ALA A 462 38.05 -36.54 35.84
N ASP A 463 38.96 -35.72 36.30
CA ASP A 463 38.72 -34.73 37.37
C ASP A 463 37.77 -33.63 36.94
N VAL A 464 37.97 -33.12 35.70
CA VAL A 464 37.07 -32.11 35.12
C VAL A 464 35.72 -32.72 34.78
N ALA A 465 35.65 -33.95 34.24
CA ALA A 465 34.43 -34.67 34.01
C ALA A 465 33.60 -34.86 35.30
N LYS A 466 34.27 -35.17 36.40
CA LYS A 466 33.64 -35.27 37.73
C LYS A 466 33.03 -33.91 38.17
N THR A 467 33.76 -32.81 37.96
CA THR A 467 33.29 -31.47 38.27
C THR A 467 32.07 -31.11 37.40
N VAL A 468 32.04 -31.51 36.12
CA VAL A 468 30.87 -31.34 35.25
C VAL A 468 29.64 -32.08 35.82
N VAL A 469 29.83 -33.35 36.19
CA VAL A 469 28.72 -34.16 36.77
C VAL A 469 28.21 -33.54 38.06
N GLU A 470 29.12 -33.07 38.95
CA GLU A 470 28.74 -32.41 40.20
C GLU A 470 28.00 -31.09 39.98
N THR A 471 28.31 -30.35 38.89
CA THR A 471 27.72 -29.03 38.58
C THR A 471 26.38 -29.15 37.88
N VAL A 472 26.29 -30.00 36.82
CA VAL A 472 25.07 -30.07 35.98
C VAL A 472 24.21 -31.30 36.25
N GLY A 473 24.66 -32.23 37.09
CA GLY A 473 23.99 -33.50 37.37
C GLY A 473 24.34 -34.61 36.40
N ALA A 474 24.25 -35.86 36.87
CA ALA A 474 24.62 -37.06 36.10
C ALA A 474 23.80 -37.24 34.80
N ASP A 475 22.53 -36.91 34.83
CA ASP A 475 21.62 -37.06 33.69
C ASP A 475 22.01 -36.08 32.54
N VAL A 476 22.28 -34.82 32.89
CA VAL A 476 22.70 -33.80 31.89
C VAL A 476 24.09 -34.14 31.38
N ALA A 477 25.03 -34.52 32.22
CA ALA A 477 26.37 -34.93 31.85
C ALA A 477 26.35 -36.12 30.86
N THR A 478 25.49 -37.13 31.14
CA THR A 478 25.31 -38.30 30.24
C THR A 478 24.70 -37.88 28.91
N TRP A 479 23.68 -37.04 28.92
CA TRP A 479 23.08 -36.52 27.68
C TRP A 479 24.09 -35.73 26.82
N LEU A 480 24.94 -34.91 27.44
CA LEU A 480 26.02 -34.19 26.77
C LEU A 480 27.06 -35.09 26.06
N THR A 481 27.15 -36.39 26.46
CA THR A 481 28.02 -37.35 25.75
C THR A 481 27.39 -37.95 24.51
N THR A 482 26.05 -37.87 24.37
CA THR A 482 25.33 -38.36 23.18
C THR A 482 25.63 -37.49 21.96
N PRO A 483 25.61 -38.05 20.73
CA PRO A 483 25.80 -37.27 19.50
C PRO A 483 24.80 -36.09 19.40
N GLN A 484 23.56 -36.34 19.80
CA GLN A 484 22.51 -35.34 19.80
C GLN A 484 22.72 -34.25 20.87
N GLY A 485 23.02 -34.64 22.08
CA GLY A 485 23.30 -33.71 23.18
C GLY A 485 24.51 -32.81 22.88
N LYS A 486 25.54 -33.35 22.24
CA LYS A 486 26.70 -32.56 21.76
C LYS A 486 26.27 -31.52 20.71
N ALA A 487 25.49 -31.90 19.71
CA ALA A 487 25.01 -31.00 18.66
C ALA A 487 24.10 -29.90 19.27
N ASP A 488 23.12 -30.28 20.07
CA ASP A 488 22.17 -29.38 20.67
C ASP A 488 22.80 -28.43 21.69
N SER A 489 23.73 -28.94 22.51
CA SER A 489 24.47 -28.08 23.46
C SER A 489 25.40 -27.09 22.75
N ALA A 490 25.99 -27.47 21.63
CA ALA A 490 26.82 -26.56 20.81
C ALA A 490 25.97 -25.42 20.24
N ILE A 491 24.76 -25.74 19.73
CA ILE A 491 23.82 -24.73 19.23
C ILE A 491 23.35 -23.82 20.37
N LEU A 492 22.88 -24.39 21.49
CA LEU A 492 22.44 -23.61 22.64
C LEU A 492 23.57 -22.76 23.25
N GLY A 493 24.79 -23.27 23.33
CA GLY A 493 25.96 -22.56 23.83
C GLY A 493 26.43 -21.45 22.87
N GLY A 494 26.28 -21.64 21.55
CA GLY A 494 26.67 -20.64 20.56
C GLY A 494 25.66 -19.52 20.37
N ILE A 495 24.41 -19.85 20.16
CA ILE A 495 23.36 -18.90 19.78
C ILE A 495 22.21 -18.78 20.80
N GLY A 496 22.08 -19.75 21.72
CA GLY A 496 20.97 -19.80 22.68
C GLY A 496 20.85 -18.53 23.53
N ALA A 497 21.96 -18.01 24.04
CA ALA A 497 21.98 -16.78 24.82
C ALA A 497 21.53 -15.56 23.99
N THR A 498 21.95 -15.49 22.73
CA THR A 498 21.55 -14.42 21.80
C THR A 498 20.05 -14.47 21.51
N VAL A 499 19.50 -15.67 21.25
CA VAL A 499 18.06 -15.87 21.01
C VAL A 499 17.25 -15.56 22.27
N ALA A 500 17.69 -16.03 23.44
CA ALA A 500 17.02 -15.75 24.72
C ALA A 500 16.96 -14.24 25.01
N LYS A 501 18.08 -13.54 24.81
CA LYS A 501 18.12 -12.07 24.93
C LYS A 501 17.20 -11.40 23.93
N ALA A 502 17.25 -11.80 22.66
CA ALA A 502 16.39 -11.27 21.63
C ALA A 502 14.90 -11.50 21.94
N GLN A 503 14.54 -12.65 22.51
CA GLN A 503 13.17 -12.94 22.95
C GLN A 503 12.72 -12.06 24.11
N ALA A 504 13.60 -11.78 25.06
CA ALA A 504 13.32 -10.89 26.19
C ALA A 504 13.19 -9.43 25.74
N ASP A 505 14.04 -8.97 24.82
CA ASP A 505 14.09 -7.58 24.36
C ASP A 505 13.01 -7.25 23.32
N SER A 506 12.55 -8.25 22.55
CA SER A 506 11.65 -8.07 21.40
C SER A 506 10.35 -7.32 21.73
N PRO A 507 9.60 -7.67 22.79
CA PRO A 507 8.39 -6.93 23.13
C PRO A 507 8.63 -5.45 23.43
N GLY A 508 9.75 -5.12 24.10
CA GLY A 508 10.15 -3.75 24.40
C GLY A 508 10.48 -2.97 23.13
N GLN A 509 11.22 -3.59 22.21
CA GLN A 509 11.59 -2.97 20.94
C GLN A 509 10.36 -2.68 20.06
N TRP A 510 9.43 -3.63 19.95
CA TRP A 510 8.17 -3.41 19.22
C TRP A 510 7.30 -2.34 19.87
N ARG A 511 7.28 -2.25 21.21
CA ARG A 511 6.61 -1.14 21.91
C ARG A 511 7.17 0.23 21.49
N HIS A 512 8.48 0.37 21.42
CA HIS A 512 9.10 1.61 20.97
C HIS A 512 8.67 1.95 19.52
N TRP A 513 8.59 0.95 18.65
CA TRP A 513 8.10 1.17 17.30
C TRP A 513 6.62 1.60 17.24
N PHE A 514 5.76 0.96 18.01
CA PHE A 514 4.35 1.37 18.09
C PHE A 514 4.17 2.75 18.72
N LEU A 515 5.05 3.16 19.62
CA LEU A 515 5.08 4.52 20.12
C LEU A 515 5.44 5.52 19.02
N ILE A 516 6.40 5.22 18.14
CA ILE A 516 6.73 6.05 16.97
C ILE A 516 5.50 6.16 16.06
N CYS A 517 4.79 5.07 15.80
CA CYS A 517 3.53 5.10 15.04
C CYS A 517 2.47 5.99 15.72
N ALA A 518 2.32 5.88 17.04
CA ALA A 518 1.39 6.71 17.81
C ALA A 518 1.76 8.20 17.77
N LEU A 519 3.04 8.54 17.83
CA LEU A 519 3.50 9.92 17.68
C LEU A 519 3.20 10.47 16.28
N GLY A 520 3.33 9.65 15.23
CA GLY A 520 2.91 10.02 13.89
C GLY A 520 1.41 10.32 13.79
N GLN A 521 0.58 9.49 14.46
CA GLN A 521 -0.87 9.73 14.55
C GLN A 521 -1.21 10.98 15.37
N LEU A 522 -0.50 11.21 16.47
CA LEU A 522 -0.66 12.41 17.28
C LEU A 522 -0.32 13.69 16.48
N PHE A 523 0.73 13.63 15.65
CA PHE A 523 1.12 14.75 14.78
C PHE A 523 0.05 15.06 13.71
N PHE A 524 -0.70 14.06 13.28
CA PHE A 524 -1.77 14.24 12.29
C PHE A 524 -2.99 14.99 12.87
N ILE A 525 -3.34 14.80 14.15
CA ILE A 525 -4.56 15.37 14.74
C ILE A 525 -4.67 16.89 14.59
N PRO A 526 -3.62 17.71 14.90
CA PRO A 526 -3.67 19.16 14.69
C PRO A 526 -3.89 19.56 13.23
N MET A 527 -3.43 18.75 12.26
CA MET A 527 -3.57 19.06 10.84
C MET A 527 -5.03 19.01 10.35
N VAL A 528 -5.91 18.30 11.05
CA VAL A 528 -7.35 18.30 10.77
C VAL A 528 -7.95 19.72 10.88
N PHE A 529 -7.40 20.54 11.79
CA PHE A 529 -7.85 21.93 11.98
C PHE A 529 -7.29 22.88 10.91
N VAL A 530 -6.11 22.59 10.37
CA VAL A 530 -5.45 23.40 9.33
C VAL A 530 -6.06 23.20 7.94
N LEU A 531 -6.55 21.98 7.63
CA LEU A 531 -7.20 21.68 6.36
C LEU A 531 -8.44 22.56 6.15
N LYS A 532 -8.75 22.89 4.90
CA LYS A 532 -9.98 23.62 4.54
C LYS A 532 -11.19 22.69 4.60
N GLY A 533 -12.37 23.26 4.83
CA GLY A 533 -13.65 22.53 4.80
C GLY A 533 -14.52 22.78 6.04
N PRO A 534 -15.83 22.55 5.91
CA PRO A 534 -16.83 22.79 6.96
C PRO A 534 -16.77 21.72 8.07
N TRP A 535 -17.10 22.15 9.30
CA TRP A 535 -17.26 21.27 10.47
C TRP A 535 -18.71 20.79 10.65
N SER A 536 -19.69 21.46 10.06
CA SER A 536 -21.09 21.08 10.22
C SER A 536 -21.80 20.96 8.88
N PRO A 537 -22.77 20.04 8.74
CA PRO A 537 -23.54 19.87 7.52
C PRO A 537 -24.33 21.12 7.10
N ARG A 538 -24.77 21.94 8.07
CA ARG A 538 -25.47 23.20 7.80
C ARG A 538 -24.57 24.21 7.10
N LYS A 539 -23.32 24.34 7.58
CA LYS A 539 -22.33 25.23 6.95
C LYS A 539 -21.94 24.70 5.57
N ALA A 540 -21.75 23.40 5.43
CA ALA A 540 -21.45 22.76 4.16
C ALA A 540 -22.51 23.02 3.08
N ARG A 541 -23.79 22.95 3.43
CA ARG A 541 -24.90 23.25 2.50
C ARG A 541 -24.89 24.69 2.05
N LYS A 542 -24.71 25.63 2.98
CA LYS A 542 -24.63 27.07 2.64
C LYS A 542 -23.46 27.40 1.71
N GLU A 543 -22.28 26.78 1.95
CA GLU A 543 -21.10 26.96 1.10
C GLU A 543 -21.33 26.37 -0.30
N ALA A 544 -22.00 25.21 -0.40
CA ALA A 544 -22.37 24.60 -1.67
C ALA A 544 -23.36 25.45 -2.46
N GLU A 545 -24.45 25.92 -1.82
CA GLU A 545 -25.44 26.81 -2.44
C GLU A 545 -24.79 28.11 -2.95
N ALA A 546 -23.89 28.71 -2.16
CA ALA A 546 -23.15 29.91 -2.58
C ALA A 546 -22.22 29.63 -3.78
N HIS A 547 -21.60 28.45 -3.82
CA HIS A 547 -20.76 28.04 -4.95
C HIS A 547 -21.58 27.81 -6.22
N ASP A 548 -22.73 27.12 -6.13
CA ASP A 548 -23.63 26.88 -7.26
C ASP A 548 -24.11 28.20 -7.86
N VAL A 549 -24.50 29.18 -7.02
CA VAL A 549 -24.87 30.52 -7.46
C VAL A 549 -23.72 31.25 -8.18
N ALA A 550 -22.48 31.11 -7.69
CA ALA A 550 -21.32 31.73 -8.32
C ALA A 550 -20.99 31.09 -9.69
N VAL A 551 -21.12 29.76 -9.82
CA VAL A 551 -20.95 29.05 -11.09
C VAL A 551 -22.03 29.45 -12.09
N ASP A 552 -23.28 29.51 -11.68
CA ASP A 552 -24.38 29.94 -12.55
C ASP A 552 -24.21 31.39 -13.02
N ALA A 553 -23.73 32.27 -12.16
CA ALA A 553 -23.43 33.65 -12.53
C ALA A 553 -22.33 33.75 -13.57
N GLU A 554 -21.28 32.92 -13.44
CA GLU A 554 -20.17 32.90 -14.41
C GLU A 554 -20.59 32.30 -15.76
N LEU A 555 -21.42 31.25 -15.75
CA LEU A 555 -22.02 30.67 -16.96
C LEU A 555 -22.89 31.70 -17.71
N ARG A 556 -23.68 32.51 -17.00
CA ARG A 556 -24.49 33.58 -17.61
C ARG A 556 -23.61 34.65 -18.24
N LYS A 557 -22.54 35.11 -17.57
CA LYS A 557 -21.57 36.07 -18.13
C LYS A 557 -20.94 35.55 -19.43
N MET A 558 -20.59 34.26 -19.47
CA MET A 558 -20.03 33.64 -20.67
C MET A 558 -21.04 33.54 -21.80
N ALA A 559 -22.29 33.19 -21.49
CA ALA A 559 -23.38 33.18 -22.48
C ALA A 559 -23.66 34.56 -23.04
N ASP A 560 -23.72 35.59 -22.19
CA ASP A 560 -23.93 36.99 -22.59
C ASP A 560 -22.77 37.50 -23.46
N ALA A 561 -21.53 37.17 -23.12
CA ALA A 561 -20.34 37.52 -23.91
C ALA A 561 -20.32 36.82 -25.27
N GLN A 562 -20.80 35.58 -25.36
CA GLN A 562 -20.89 34.81 -26.62
C GLN A 562 -21.98 35.36 -27.53
N VAL A 563 -23.11 35.84 -26.98
CA VAL A 563 -24.17 36.54 -27.70
C VAL A 563 -23.65 37.87 -28.24
N ASP A 564 -22.82 38.58 -27.49
CA ASP A 564 -22.24 39.88 -27.94
C ASP A 564 -21.22 39.72 -29.08
N ILE A 565 -20.47 38.60 -29.09
CA ILE A 565 -19.54 38.28 -30.20
C ILE A 565 -20.29 37.90 -31.50
N THR A 566 -21.47 37.30 -31.38
CA THR A 566 -22.32 36.89 -32.53
C THR A 566 -23.18 38.03 -33.07
N ARG A 567 -23.30 39.15 -32.37
CA ARG A 567 -24.01 40.35 -32.90
C ARG A 567 -23.16 41.06 -33.95
N PRO A 568 -23.72 41.31 -35.13
CA PRO A 568 -23.04 42.14 -36.13
C PRO A 568 -22.77 43.54 -35.58
N ARG A 569 -21.52 44.00 -35.60
CA ARG A 569 -21.17 45.37 -35.25
C ARG A 569 -21.96 46.33 -36.11
N GLY A 570 -22.99 47.00 -35.56
CA GLY A 570 -23.82 47.99 -36.21
C GLY A 570 -25.32 47.74 -36.21
N ALA A 571 -25.83 46.74 -35.55
CA ALA A 571 -27.30 46.56 -35.36
C ALA A 571 -27.82 47.57 -34.31
N PRO A 572 -28.91 48.35 -34.63
CA PRO A 572 -29.52 49.28 -33.67
C PRO A 572 -30.10 48.54 -32.44
N ASP A 573 -30.06 49.18 -31.29
CA ASP A 573 -30.48 48.60 -29.99
C ASP A 573 -32.00 48.30 -29.89
N ASP A 574 -32.78 48.68 -30.88
CA ASP A 574 -34.25 48.65 -30.82
C ASP A 574 -34.92 47.30 -31.19
N VAL A 575 -34.15 46.27 -31.60
CA VAL A 575 -34.74 44.97 -31.98
C VAL A 575 -34.82 43.97 -30.79
N ALA A 576 -34.45 44.37 -29.58
CA ALA A 576 -34.38 43.47 -28.45
C ALA A 576 -35.65 43.40 -27.59
N SER A 577 -36.75 44.16 -27.94
CA SER A 577 -37.97 44.22 -27.14
C SER A 577 -39.12 43.32 -27.61
N ASP A 578 -39.00 42.66 -28.79
CA ASP A 578 -40.19 41.97 -29.36
C ASP A 578 -40.10 40.41 -29.39
N THR A 579 -39.11 39.81 -28.77
CA THR A 579 -38.98 38.34 -28.73
C THR A 579 -39.32 37.71 -27.33
N ARG A 580 -40.18 38.42 -26.54
CA ARG A 580 -40.72 37.87 -25.27
C ARG A 580 -42.19 37.45 -25.37
N ALA A 581 -42.72 37.24 -26.59
CA ALA A 581 -44.05 36.69 -26.77
C ALA A 581 -44.04 35.71 -27.95
N ILE A 582 -43.63 34.48 -27.73
CA ILE A 582 -44.14 33.23 -28.33
C ILE A 582 -43.70 32.08 -27.42
#